data_9c892a73f865c5ff81de4cad52c2e07f
#
_entry.id   9c892a73f865c5ff81de4cad52c2e07f
#
_cell.length_a   1.000
_cell.length_b   1.000
_cell.length_c   1.000
_cell.angle_alpha   90.00
_cell.angle_beta   90.00
_cell.angle_gamma   90.00
#
_symmetry.space_group_name_H-M   'P 1'
#
loop_
_entity.id
_entity.type
_entity.pdbx_description
1 polymer ?
#
loop_
_entity_poly.entity_id
_entity_poly.type
_entity_poly.pdbx_seq_one_letter_code
_entity_poly.pdbx_strand_id
1 'polypeptide(L)'
;MDQGAGPEEMAIYRLLQNSPMGPEEISRLETAYEQTLRAIGLKDRNDPITEMIAKKIIEIAQTGVRDPAQISTLAIKEIGISPP
;
A
#
# COMPACT_ATOMS: atom_id res chain seq x y z
N MET A 1 -14.76 -8.89 -16.14
CA MET A 1 -14.50 -8.42 -16.03
C MET A 1 -13.95 -7.94 -15.51
N ASP A 2 -13.53 -7.79 -15.29
CA ASP A 2 -13.06 -7.29 -14.95
C ASP A 2 -12.39 -7.00 -14.71
N GLN A 3 -12.21 -6.81 -14.87
CA GLN A 3 -11.57 -6.48 -14.62
C GLN A 3 -10.93 -5.62 -14.43
N GLY A 4 -11.47 -4.89 -14.76
CA GLY A 4 -10.75 -3.62 -14.90
C GLY A 4 -9.76 -3.34 -13.84
N ALA A 5 -10.09 -3.55 -12.65
CA ALA A 5 -9.18 -3.36 -11.52
C ALA A 5 -8.20 -4.52 -11.43
N GLY A 6 -7.38 -4.66 -12.43
CA GLY A 6 -6.40 -5.71 -12.43
C GLY A 6 -5.21 -5.40 -11.54
N PRO A 7 -4.35 -6.39 -11.35
CA PRO A 7 -3.15 -6.21 -10.52
C PRO A 7 -2.26 -5.07 -10.99
N GLU A 8 -2.29 -4.78 -12.26
CA GLU A 8 -1.44 -3.72 -12.80
C GLU A 8 -1.84 -2.34 -12.29
N GLU A 9 -3.03 -2.22 -11.72
CA GLU A 9 -3.47 -0.96 -11.14
C GLU A 9 -3.04 -0.79 -9.70
N MET A 10 -2.48 -1.84 -9.10
CA MET A 10 -2.05 -1.78 -7.72
C MET A 10 -0.60 -2.21 -7.63
N ALA A 11 0.27 -1.21 -7.47
CA ALA A 11 1.70 -1.49 -7.36
C ALA A 11 1.99 -2.47 -6.23
N ILE A 12 1.27 -2.33 -5.12
CA ILE A 12 1.49 -3.21 -3.97
C ILE A 12 1.16 -4.66 -4.32
N TYR A 13 0.15 -4.89 -5.14
CA TYR A 13 -0.23 -6.24 -5.49
C TYR A 13 0.88 -6.96 -6.25
N ARG A 14 1.52 -6.23 -7.18
CA ARG A 14 2.64 -6.80 -7.95
C ARG A 14 3.81 -7.14 -7.05
N LEU A 15 4.09 -6.29 -6.07
CA LEU A 15 5.18 -6.54 -5.14
C LEU A 15 4.87 -7.72 -4.23
N LEU A 16 3.62 -7.87 -3.84
CA LEU A 16 3.23 -8.95 -2.95
C LEU A 16 3.23 -10.31 -3.62
N GLN A 17 3.16 -10.36 -4.95
CA GLN A 17 3.20 -11.63 -5.65
C GLN A 17 4.50 -12.37 -5.44
N ASN A 18 5.56 -11.66 -5.11
CA ASN A 18 6.87 -12.25 -4.86
C ASN A 18 7.17 -12.38 -3.38
N SER A 19 6.17 -12.20 -2.54
CA SER A 19 6.34 -12.23 -1.10
C SER A 19 5.72 -13.49 -0.51
N PRO A 20 6.34 -14.08 0.54
CA PRO A 20 5.76 -15.27 1.18
C PRO A 20 4.62 -14.97 2.14
N MET A 21 3.93 -13.88 1.94
CA MET A 21 2.84 -13.48 2.82
C MET A 21 1.56 -14.26 2.53
N GLY A 22 0.83 -14.56 3.60
CA GLY A 22 -0.45 -15.23 3.48
C GLY A 22 -1.56 -14.28 3.05
N PRO A 23 -2.74 -14.83 2.68
CA PRO A 23 -3.83 -14.00 2.18
C PRO A 23 -4.30 -12.94 3.15
N GLU A 24 -4.29 -13.23 4.45
CA GLU A 24 -4.73 -12.26 5.45
C GLU A 24 -3.78 -11.08 5.53
N GLU A 25 -2.49 -11.35 5.44
CA GLU A 25 -1.50 -10.28 5.48
C GLU A 25 -1.59 -9.43 4.22
N ILE A 26 -1.77 -10.07 3.08
CA ILE A 26 -1.93 -9.35 1.83
C ILE A 26 -3.14 -8.42 1.90
N SER A 27 -4.25 -8.93 2.44
CA SER A 27 -5.46 -8.12 2.58
C SER A 27 -5.23 -6.91 3.47
N ARG A 28 -4.50 -7.10 4.58
CA ARG A 28 -4.19 -5.98 5.47
C ARG A 28 -3.33 -4.94 4.78
N LEU A 29 -2.35 -5.39 4.00
CA LEU A 29 -1.48 -4.46 3.30
C LEU A 29 -2.21 -3.72 2.20
N GLU A 30 -3.12 -4.39 1.51
CA GLU A 30 -3.95 -3.71 0.52
C GLU A 30 -4.82 -2.64 1.17
N THR A 31 -5.36 -2.94 2.34
CA THR A 31 -6.16 -1.95 3.07
C THR A 31 -5.31 -0.75 3.46
N ALA A 32 -4.12 -1.00 3.99
CA ALA A 32 -3.21 0.07 4.37
C ALA A 32 -2.83 0.93 3.16
N TYR A 33 -2.58 0.28 2.05
CA TYR A 33 -2.23 0.95 0.80
C TYR A 33 -3.36 1.89 0.35
N GLU A 34 -4.60 1.38 0.33
CA GLU A 34 -5.74 2.21 -0.06
C GLU A 34 -5.95 3.36 0.90
N GLN A 35 -5.80 3.12 2.18
CA GLN A 35 -5.95 4.17 3.17
C GLN A 35 -4.89 5.26 2.97
N THR A 36 -3.67 4.85 2.66
CA THR A 36 -2.60 5.81 2.44
C THR A 36 -2.88 6.68 1.22
N LEU A 37 -3.31 6.08 0.12
CA LEU A 37 -3.62 6.85 -1.08
C LEU A 37 -4.75 7.83 -0.83
N ARG A 38 -5.76 7.44 -0.07
CA ARG A 38 -6.85 8.32 0.28
C ARG A 38 -6.38 9.46 1.16
N ALA A 39 -5.55 9.15 2.14
CA ALA A 39 -5.09 10.15 3.09
C ALA A 39 -4.28 11.25 2.43
N ILE A 40 -3.49 10.91 1.43
CA ILE A 40 -2.68 11.91 0.73
C ILE A 40 -3.39 12.48 -0.48
N GLY A 41 -4.62 12.02 -0.76
CA GLY A 41 -5.41 12.56 -1.86
C GLY A 41 -4.92 12.16 -3.24
N LEU A 42 -4.19 11.07 -3.35
CA LEU A 42 -3.65 10.60 -4.62
C LEU A 42 -4.72 9.85 -5.39
N LYS A 43 -5.05 10.34 -6.57
CA LYS A 43 -6.08 9.74 -7.40
C LYS A 43 -5.50 8.95 -8.57
N ASP A 44 -4.33 9.32 -9.03
CA ASP A 44 -3.70 8.66 -10.17
C ASP A 44 -2.91 7.46 -9.68
N ARG A 45 -3.44 6.28 -9.94
CA ARG A 45 -2.82 5.04 -9.49
C ARG A 45 -1.61 4.64 -10.33
N ASN A 46 -1.36 5.37 -11.41
CA ASN A 46 -0.18 5.15 -12.22
C ASN A 46 0.96 6.08 -11.84
N ASP A 47 0.76 6.92 -10.83
CA ASP A 47 1.81 7.81 -10.35
C ASP A 47 2.94 6.98 -9.76
N PRO A 48 4.20 7.28 -10.11
CA PRO A 48 5.34 6.51 -9.57
C PRO A 48 5.40 6.47 -8.05
N ILE A 49 4.80 7.45 -7.37
CA ILE A 49 4.80 7.46 -5.91
C ILE A 49 4.02 6.28 -5.33
N THR A 50 3.09 5.70 -6.09
CA THR A 50 2.36 4.54 -5.59
C THR A 50 3.28 3.38 -5.31
N GLU A 51 4.32 3.21 -6.12
CA GLU A 51 5.28 2.14 -5.91
C GLU A 51 6.10 2.38 -4.65
N MET A 52 6.51 3.62 -4.43
CA MET A 52 7.23 3.98 -3.20
C MET A 52 6.36 3.71 -1.98
N ILE A 53 5.10 4.10 -2.05
CA ILE A 53 4.16 3.87 -0.96
C ILE A 53 4.01 2.37 -0.69
N ALA A 54 3.84 1.59 -1.74
CA ALA A 54 3.67 0.14 -1.59
C ALA A 54 4.89 -0.49 -0.93
N LYS A 55 6.08 -0.10 -1.35
CA LYS A 55 7.31 -0.63 -0.77
C LYS A 55 7.42 -0.27 0.71
N LYS A 56 7.08 0.96 1.05
CA LYS A 56 7.17 1.40 2.44
C LYS A 56 6.17 0.64 3.31
N ILE A 57 4.97 0.43 2.80
CA ILE A 57 3.97 -0.32 3.53
C ILE A 57 4.44 -1.74 3.82
N ILE A 58 5.03 -2.38 2.81
CA ILE A 58 5.54 -3.74 2.98
C ILE A 58 6.66 -3.76 4.02
N GLU A 59 7.58 -2.79 3.97
CA GLU A 59 8.66 -2.70 4.93
C GLU A 59 8.14 -2.57 6.36
N ILE A 60 7.16 -1.71 6.55
CA ILE A 60 6.60 -1.48 7.88
C ILE A 60 5.92 -2.76 8.40
N ALA A 61 5.18 -3.43 7.53
CA ALA A 61 4.51 -4.67 7.90
C ALA A 61 5.53 -5.74 8.32
N GLN A 62 6.68 -5.76 7.67
CA GLN A 62 7.72 -6.75 8.00
C GLN A 62 8.34 -6.50 9.36
N THR A 63 8.17 -5.32 9.93
CA THR A 63 8.65 -5.06 11.29
C THR A 63 7.70 -5.57 12.37
N GLY A 64 6.55 -6.11 11.97
CA GLY A 64 5.59 -6.68 12.91
C GLY A 64 4.34 -5.87 13.13
N VAL A 65 4.25 -4.69 12.53
CA VAL A 65 3.04 -3.87 12.63
C VAL A 65 1.93 -4.51 11.81
N ARG A 66 0.78 -4.73 12.42
CA ARG A 66 -0.32 -5.46 11.77
C ARG A 66 -1.55 -4.62 11.49
N ASP A 67 -1.75 -3.55 12.22
CA ASP A 67 -2.94 -2.71 12.06
C ASP A 67 -2.81 -1.88 10.78
N PRO A 68 -3.73 -2.04 9.81
CA PRO A 68 -3.64 -1.28 8.56
C PRO A 68 -3.61 0.23 8.76
N ALA A 69 -4.39 0.74 9.71
CA ALA A 69 -4.39 2.18 9.98
C ALA A 69 -3.03 2.64 10.50
N GLN A 70 -2.42 1.84 11.34
CA GLN A 70 -1.11 2.17 11.88
C GLN A 70 -0.04 2.09 10.80
N ILE A 71 -0.11 1.08 9.94
CA ILE A 71 0.82 0.94 8.82
C ILE A 71 0.71 2.17 7.92
N SER A 72 -0.51 2.57 7.61
CA SER A 72 -0.73 3.74 6.76
C SER A 72 -0.15 5.00 7.38
N THR A 73 -0.41 5.22 8.67
CA THR A 73 0.09 6.40 9.38
C THR A 73 1.62 6.43 9.36
N LEU A 74 2.25 5.30 9.63
CA LEU A 74 3.70 5.22 9.65
C LEU A 74 4.28 5.43 8.24
N ALA A 75 3.62 4.88 7.22
CA ALA A 75 4.08 5.05 5.85
C ALA A 75 4.08 6.51 5.45
N ILE A 76 2.99 7.22 5.76
CA ILE A 76 2.89 8.64 5.44
C ILE A 76 3.98 9.42 6.16
N LYS A 77 4.20 9.10 7.43
CA LYS A 77 5.18 9.79 8.23
C LYS A 77 6.60 9.57 7.68
N GLU A 78 6.93 8.33 7.32
CA GLU A 78 8.28 8.02 6.86
C GLU A 78 8.57 8.54 5.47
N ILE A 79 7.56 8.58 4.62
CA ILE A 79 7.71 9.13 3.28
C ILE A 79 7.81 10.65 3.34
N GLY A 80 7.19 11.26 4.36
CA GLY A 80 7.24 12.70 4.52
C GLY A 80 6.20 13.44 3.69
N ILE A 81 5.16 12.76 3.27
CA ILE A 81 4.08 13.39 2.51
C ILE A 81 3.06 13.97 3.47
N SER A 82 2.73 15.25 3.27
CA SER A 82 1.70 15.88 4.08
C SER A 82 0.34 15.64 3.46
N PRO A 83 -0.67 15.29 4.26
CA PRO A 83 -2.04 15.19 3.73
C PRO A 83 -2.52 16.56 3.26
N PRO A 84 -3.40 16.59 2.28
CA PRO A 84 -3.93 17.86 1.79
C PRO A 84 -4.82 18.55 2.81
#